data_f05754ba8678b5a766448960e4a7499e
#
_entry.id   f05754ba8678b5a766448960e4a7499e
#
_cell.length_a   1.000
_cell.length_b   1.000
_cell.length_c   1.000
_cell.angle_alpha   90.00
_cell.angle_beta   90.00
_cell.angle_gamma   90.00
#
_symmetry.space_group_name_H-M   'P 1'
#
loop_
_entity.id
_entity.type
_entity.pdbx_description
1 polymer ?
#
loop_
_entity_poly.entity_id
_entity_poly.type
_entity_poly.pdbx_seq_one_letter_code
_entity_poly.pdbx_strand_id
1 'polypeptide(L)'
;MAGIKEIAALSGVSIATVSRALRGLHHVNPDTRKKIIDAAESLGYPIESDSNKSTPHRTNSVGIVAPYISRWYFAQVISGAEQALREAGLDLLLYNFSEVDARQRIFQHKQLRGKVDALIVISMPPTDEEFESLLSLGIPITTIGFIHEGCTSVAIDDVMGGRVAT
;
A
#
# COMPACT_ATOMS: atom_id res chain seq x y z
N MET A 1 16.24 -2.03 -26.01
CA MET A 1 16.10 -2.25 -24.54
C MET A 1 16.99 -3.43 -24.17
N ALA A 2 17.90 -3.21 -23.23
CA ALA A 2 18.73 -4.29 -22.72
C ALA A 2 17.85 -5.36 -22.04
N GLY A 3 18.18 -6.64 -22.27
CA GLY A 3 17.42 -7.76 -21.76
C GLY A 3 18.27 -8.66 -20.84
N ILE A 4 17.63 -9.62 -20.18
CA ILE A 4 18.28 -10.57 -19.24
C ILE A 4 19.45 -11.32 -19.90
N LYS A 5 19.41 -11.52 -21.22
CA LYS A 5 20.49 -12.18 -21.96
C LYS A 5 21.78 -11.35 -22.00
N GLU A 6 21.67 -10.03 -22.14
CA GLU A 6 22.81 -9.10 -22.17
C GLU A 6 23.43 -8.96 -20.79
N ILE A 7 22.59 -8.94 -19.74
CA ILE A 7 23.07 -8.97 -18.33
C ILE A 7 23.84 -10.27 -18.06
N ALA A 8 23.34 -11.41 -18.54
CA ALA A 8 24.00 -12.71 -18.38
C ALA A 8 25.37 -12.74 -19.09
N ALA A 9 25.45 -12.20 -20.31
CA ALA A 9 26.69 -12.09 -21.05
C ALA A 9 27.71 -11.17 -20.34
N LEU A 10 27.28 -10.02 -19.84
CA LEU A 10 28.13 -9.04 -19.16
C LEU A 10 28.63 -9.51 -17.79
N SER A 11 27.75 -10.16 -17.02
CA SER A 11 28.06 -10.67 -15.68
C SER A 11 28.75 -12.06 -15.66
N GLY A 12 28.84 -12.73 -16.82
CA GLY A 12 29.47 -14.04 -16.98
C GLY A 12 28.73 -15.19 -16.30
N VAL A 13 27.41 -15.08 -16.10
CA VAL A 13 26.58 -16.10 -15.44
C VAL A 13 25.42 -16.55 -16.33
N SER A 14 24.77 -17.66 -15.97
CA SER A 14 23.61 -18.16 -16.72
C SER A 14 22.40 -17.23 -16.60
N ILE A 15 21.53 -17.23 -17.63
CA ILE A 15 20.26 -16.51 -17.63
C ILE A 15 19.41 -16.87 -16.41
N ALA A 16 19.43 -18.15 -16.02
CA ALA A 16 18.71 -18.62 -14.82
C ALA A 16 19.26 -18.00 -13.53
N THR A 17 20.58 -17.81 -13.44
CA THR A 17 21.25 -17.16 -12.28
C THR A 17 20.90 -15.67 -12.24
N VAL A 18 20.92 -14.99 -13.40
CA VAL A 18 20.47 -13.58 -13.51
C VAL A 18 19.03 -13.45 -13.04
N SER A 19 18.12 -14.26 -13.58
CA SER A 19 16.70 -14.24 -13.21
C SER A 19 16.47 -14.49 -11.70
N ARG A 20 17.24 -15.41 -11.10
CA ARG A 20 17.17 -15.67 -9.64
C ARG A 20 17.73 -14.51 -8.83
N ALA A 21 18.84 -13.91 -9.26
CA ALA A 21 19.45 -12.78 -8.59
C ALA A 21 18.54 -11.54 -8.61
N LEU A 22 17.97 -11.21 -9.77
CA LEU A 22 17.05 -10.08 -9.93
C LEU A 22 15.72 -10.24 -9.17
N ARG A 23 15.27 -11.50 -8.95
CA ARG A 23 14.09 -11.80 -8.13
C ARG A 23 14.40 -11.94 -6.63
N GLY A 24 15.62 -11.65 -6.19
CA GLY A 24 15.97 -11.72 -4.77
C GLY A 24 16.01 -13.12 -4.15
N LEU A 25 16.07 -14.20 -4.91
CA LEU A 25 16.07 -15.56 -4.37
C LEU A 25 17.37 -15.90 -3.62
N HIS A 26 17.25 -16.61 -2.48
CA HIS A 26 18.31 -16.82 -1.48
C HIS A 26 19.49 -17.70 -1.91
N HIS A 27 19.49 -18.28 -3.13
CA HIS A 27 20.47 -19.26 -3.58
C HIS A 27 21.51 -18.67 -4.55
N VAL A 28 21.71 -17.35 -4.57
CA VAL A 28 22.75 -16.68 -5.35
C VAL A 28 23.78 -16.07 -4.41
N ASN A 29 25.06 -16.41 -4.62
CA ASN A 29 26.16 -15.86 -3.84
C ASN A 29 26.14 -14.31 -3.87
N PRO A 30 26.39 -13.62 -2.72
CA PRO A 30 26.37 -12.15 -2.63
C PRO A 30 27.26 -11.46 -3.67
N ASP A 31 28.46 -11.95 -3.91
CA ASP A 31 29.39 -11.37 -4.89
C ASP A 31 28.87 -11.52 -6.35
N THR A 32 28.26 -12.67 -6.64
CA THR A 32 27.62 -12.92 -7.92
C THR A 32 26.40 -12.03 -8.11
N ARG A 33 25.62 -11.81 -7.06
CA ARG A 33 24.47 -10.90 -7.08
C ARG A 33 24.91 -9.47 -7.37
N LYS A 34 25.97 -8.99 -6.69
CA LYS A 34 26.53 -7.66 -6.92
C LYS A 34 26.96 -7.47 -8.38
N LYS A 35 27.71 -8.42 -8.95
CA LYS A 35 28.10 -8.38 -10.36
C LYS A 35 26.92 -8.29 -11.32
N ILE A 36 25.82 -8.98 -11.01
CA ILE A 36 24.60 -8.95 -11.85
C ILE A 36 23.90 -7.60 -11.74
N ILE A 37 23.84 -7.01 -10.53
CA ILE A 37 23.25 -5.68 -10.31
C ILE A 37 24.07 -4.62 -11.05
N ASP A 38 25.38 -4.59 -10.86
CA ASP A 38 26.28 -3.64 -11.53
C ASP A 38 26.16 -3.74 -13.07
N ALA A 39 26.04 -4.97 -13.61
CA ALA A 39 25.83 -5.19 -15.05
C ALA A 39 24.45 -4.69 -15.53
N ALA A 40 23.41 -4.88 -14.74
CA ALA A 40 22.05 -4.44 -15.08
C ALA A 40 21.95 -2.90 -15.05
N GLU A 41 22.56 -2.25 -14.05
CA GLU A 41 22.62 -0.78 -13.95
C GLU A 41 23.39 -0.18 -15.16
N SER A 42 24.53 -0.76 -15.52
CA SER A 42 25.31 -0.29 -16.68
C SER A 42 24.58 -0.40 -18.01
N LEU A 43 23.62 -1.32 -18.10
CA LEU A 43 22.78 -1.53 -19.28
C LEU A 43 21.46 -0.75 -19.22
N GLY A 44 21.22 0.04 -18.16
CA GLY A 44 19.95 0.75 -17.97
C GLY A 44 18.76 -0.19 -17.86
N TYR A 45 18.98 -1.43 -17.39
CA TYR A 45 17.90 -2.38 -17.16
C TYR A 45 17.18 -2.02 -15.86
N PRO A 46 15.85 -1.85 -15.88
CA PRO A 46 15.10 -1.53 -14.65
C PRO A 46 15.22 -2.72 -13.70
N ILE A 47 16.06 -2.57 -12.69
CA ILE A 47 16.15 -3.53 -11.58
C ILE A 47 14.99 -3.18 -10.65
N GLU A 48 13.99 -4.04 -10.58
CA GLU A 48 13.12 -4.07 -9.41
C GLU A 48 14.03 -4.49 -8.25
N SER A 49 14.54 -3.49 -7.53
CA SER A 49 15.50 -3.71 -6.46
C SER A 49 14.83 -4.43 -5.29
N ASP A 50 14.94 -5.76 -5.30
CA ASP A 50 14.63 -6.65 -4.18
C ASP A 50 15.63 -6.46 -3.00
N SER A 51 16.34 -5.32 -2.98
CA SER A 51 17.32 -5.00 -1.95
C SER A 51 16.72 -4.63 -0.58
N ASN A 52 15.41 -4.90 -0.39
CA ASN A 52 14.73 -4.62 0.88
C ASN A 52 13.87 -5.78 1.39
N LYS A 53 14.38 -7.01 1.39
CA LYS A 53 13.73 -8.13 2.13
C LYS A 53 13.82 -8.00 3.65
N SER A 54 14.41 -6.93 4.18
CA SER A 54 14.38 -6.57 5.61
C SER A 54 13.60 -5.28 5.91
N THR A 55 13.13 -4.55 4.89
CA THR A 55 12.14 -3.47 5.04
C THR A 55 10.87 -3.88 4.29
N PRO A 56 9.68 -3.71 4.85
CA PRO A 56 8.43 -3.97 4.13
C PRO A 56 8.48 -3.17 2.83
N HIS A 57 8.21 -3.83 1.70
CA HIS A 57 8.19 -3.21 0.38
C HIS A 57 7.21 -2.04 0.43
N ARG A 58 7.73 -0.81 0.47
CA ARG A 58 6.88 0.38 0.42
C ARG A 58 6.29 0.49 -0.97
N THR A 59 4.98 0.56 -1.03
CA THR A 59 4.22 0.77 -2.27
C THR A 59 4.09 2.24 -2.60
N ASN A 60 4.43 3.14 -1.65
CA ASN A 60 4.17 4.57 -1.67
C ASN A 60 2.68 4.91 -1.90
N SER A 61 1.81 4.00 -1.48
CA SER A 61 0.38 4.12 -1.69
C SER A 61 -0.37 4.07 -0.37
N VAL A 62 -1.39 4.92 -0.23
CA VAL A 62 -2.32 4.94 0.90
C VAL A 62 -3.69 4.51 0.42
N GLY A 63 -4.27 3.51 1.08
CA GLY A 63 -5.62 3.04 0.80
C GLY A 63 -6.66 3.92 1.48
N ILE A 64 -7.73 4.29 0.77
CA ILE A 64 -8.94 4.86 1.38
C ILE A 64 -10.07 3.86 1.21
N VAL A 65 -10.67 3.48 2.33
CA VAL A 65 -11.85 2.61 2.39
C VAL A 65 -13.07 3.46 2.72
N ALA A 66 -14.03 3.56 1.80
CA ALA A 66 -15.20 4.41 1.94
C ALA A 66 -16.48 3.70 1.43
N PRO A 67 -17.63 3.88 2.12
CA PRO A 67 -18.90 3.28 1.69
C PRO A 67 -19.49 3.95 0.45
N TYR A 68 -19.19 5.24 0.24
CA TYR A 68 -19.70 6.03 -0.86
C TYR A 68 -18.59 6.95 -1.42
N ILE A 69 -18.60 7.15 -2.74
CA ILE A 69 -17.63 8.04 -3.40
C ILE A 69 -18.30 9.36 -3.79
N SER A 70 -19.56 9.30 -4.24
CA SER A 70 -20.26 10.43 -4.87
C SER A 70 -21.03 11.33 -3.90
N ARG A 71 -21.23 10.91 -2.66
CA ARG A 71 -21.91 11.75 -1.67
C ARG A 71 -20.98 12.88 -1.22
N TRP A 72 -21.53 14.09 -1.13
CA TRP A 72 -20.77 15.33 -0.89
C TRP A 72 -19.72 15.21 0.22
N TYR A 73 -20.09 14.73 1.40
CA TYR A 73 -19.17 14.58 2.53
C TYR A 73 -17.96 13.70 2.20
N PHE A 74 -18.20 12.50 1.65
CA PHE A 74 -17.13 11.56 1.30
C PHE A 74 -16.24 12.11 0.19
N ALA A 75 -16.85 12.77 -0.82
CA ALA A 75 -16.10 13.39 -1.90
C ALA A 75 -15.14 14.48 -1.38
N GLN A 76 -15.58 15.32 -0.41
CA GLN A 76 -14.73 16.34 0.19
C GLN A 76 -13.59 15.74 1.00
N VAL A 77 -13.86 14.72 1.82
CA VAL A 77 -12.83 14.03 2.60
C VAL A 77 -11.81 13.35 1.70
N ILE A 78 -12.25 12.63 0.67
CA ILE A 78 -11.39 11.95 -0.29
C ILE A 78 -10.53 12.98 -1.05
N SER A 79 -11.12 14.11 -1.50
CA SER A 79 -10.40 15.16 -2.20
C SER A 79 -9.32 15.80 -1.33
N GLY A 80 -9.62 16.10 -0.06
CA GLY A 80 -8.63 16.64 0.86
C GLY A 80 -7.49 15.65 1.17
N ALA A 81 -7.82 14.38 1.33
CA ALA A 81 -6.81 13.35 1.52
C ALA A 81 -5.93 13.16 0.28
N GLU A 82 -6.54 13.15 -0.94
CA GLU A 82 -5.80 13.05 -2.20
C GLU A 82 -4.81 14.20 -2.36
N GLN A 83 -5.25 15.44 -2.09
CA GLN A 83 -4.37 16.60 -2.18
C GLN A 83 -3.16 16.45 -1.26
N ALA A 84 -3.37 16.11 0.01
CA ALA A 84 -2.29 15.95 0.98
C ALA A 84 -1.32 14.81 0.60
N LEU A 85 -1.85 13.69 0.11
CA LEU A 85 -1.04 12.54 -0.34
C LEU A 85 -0.22 12.90 -1.58
N ARG A 86 -0.80 13.57 -2.55
CA ARG A 86 -0.11 14.02 -3.76
C ARG A 86 1.01 15.02 -3.45
N GLU A 87 0.82 15.95 -2.51
CA GLU A 87 1.85 16.86 -2.03
C GLU A 87 2.99 16.12 -1.32
N ALA A 88 2.70 14.98 -0.69
CA ALA A 88 3.68 14.10 -0.07
C ALA A 88 4.34 13.09 -1.05
N GLY A 89 3.95 13.07 -2.32
CA GLY A 89 4.46 12.12 -3.32
C GLY A 89 3.95 10.69 -3.12
N LEU A 90 2.76 10.55 -2.54
CA LEU A 90 2.10 9.26 -2.28
C LEU A 90 0.89 9.07 -3.21
N ASP A 91 0.69 7.84 -3.66
CA ASP A 91 -0.46 7.46 -4.46
C ASP A 91 -1.68 7.15 -3.57
N LEU A 92 -2.89 7.45 -4.06
CA LEU A 92 -4.13 7.11 -3.41
C LEU A 92 -4.79 5.92 -4.12
N LEU A 93 -5.10 4.85 -3.36
CA LEU A 93 -5.93 3.75 -3.83
C LEU A 93 -7.29 3.79 -3.14
N LEU A 94 -8.35 3.91 -3.93
CA LEU A 94 -9.71 4.03 -3.41
C LEU A 94 -10.45 2.69 -3.47
N TYR A 95 -10.94 2.24 -2.31
CA TYR A 95 -11.72 1.03 -2.13
C TYR A 95 -13.15 1.39 -1.72
N ASN A 96 -14.10 1.18 -2.63
CA ASN A 96 -15.51 1.37 -2.35
C ASN A 96 -16.14 0.06 -1.89
N PHE A 97 -16.91 0.10 -0.80
CA PHE A 97 -17.63 -1.05 -0.26
C PHE A 97 -19.15 -0.81 -0.13
N SER A 98 -19.73 -0.09 -1.08
CA SER A 98 -21.19 0.13 -1.12
C SER A 98 -22.01 -1.16 -1.20
N GLU A 99 -21.41 -2.25 -1.65
CA GLU A 99 -22.03 -3.58 -1.74
C GLU A 99 -21.47 -4.52 -0.67
N VAL A 100 -22.31 -5.42 -0.15
CA VAL A 100 -21.94 -6.38 0.93
C VAL A 100 -20.75 -7.25 0.53
N ASP A 101 -20.75 -7.76 -0.70
CA ASP A 101 -19.66 -8.60 -1.22
C ASP A 101 -18.35 -7.81 -1.36
N ALA A 102 -18.43 -6.52 -1.72
CA ALA A 102 -17.26 -5.64 -1.79
C ALA A 102 -16.69 -5.39 -0.39
N ARG A 103 -17.54 -5.15 0.61
CA ARG A 103 -17.15 -5.01 2.01
C ARG A 103 -16.39 -6.23 2.50
N GLN A 104 -16.96 -7.42 2.33
CA GLN A 104 -16.33 -8.66 2.78
C GLN A 104 -14.96 -8.90 2.13
N ARG A 105 -14.82 -8.63 0.81
CA ARG A 105 -13.54 -8.77 0.11
C ARG A 105 -12.45 -7.83 0.62
N ILE A 106 -12.81 -6.58 0.96
CA ILE A 106 -11.88 -5.58 1.48
C ILE A 106 -11.39 -6.03 2.87
N PHE A 107 -12.32 -6.35 3.77
CA PHE A 107 -11.99 -6.74 5.13
C PHE A 107 -11.34 -8.13 5.24
N GLN A 108 -11.44 -9.00 4.25
CA GLN A 108 -10.67 -10.24 4.13
C GLN A 108 -9.21 -10.05 3.67
N HIS A 109 -8.71 -8.82 3.59
CA HIS A 109 -7.33 -8.37 3.28
C HIS A 109 -6.78 -8.71 1.90
N LYS A 110 -7.39 -9.59 1.11
CA LYS A 110 -6.84 -10.02 -0.19
C LYS A 110 -6.58 -8.88 -1.16
N GLN A 111 -7.30 -7.77 -0.99
CA GLN A 111 -7.17 -6.60 -1.85
C GLN A 111 -6.19 -5.56 -1.32
N LEU A 112 -5.91 -5.51 -0.02
CA LEU A 112 -5.09 -4.48 0.63
C LEU A 112 -3.64 -4.92 0.81
N ARG A 113 -3.42 -6.20 1.13
CA ARG A 113 -2.11 -6.72 1.49
C ARG A 113 -1.06 -6.51 0.40
N GLY A 114 0.02 -5.80 0.74
CA GLY A 114 1.13 -5.51 -0.18
C GLY A 114 0.81 -4.51 -1.29
N LYS A 115 -0.35 -3.82 -1.21
CA LYS A 115 -0.73 -2.77 -2.17
C LYS A 115 -0.75 -1.39 -1.55
N VAL A 116 -0.83 -1.28 -0.23
CA VAL A 116 -0.87 -0.02 0.50
C VAL A 116 0.05 -0.09 1.71
N ASP A 117 0.65 1.05 2.05
CA ASP A 117 1.54 1.22 3.19
C ASP A 117 0.80 1.78 4.42
N ALA A 118 -0.37 2.38 4.22
CA ALA A 118 -1.26 2.86 5.26
C ALA A 118 -2.71 2.81 4.78
N LEU A 119 -3.65 2.92 5.72
CA LEU A 119 -5.08 2.85 5.44
C LEU A 119 -5.83 3.99 6.11
N ILE A 120 -6.77 4.60 5.39
CA ILE A 120 -7.75 5.55 5.91
C ILE A 120 -9.13 4.90 5.78
N VAL A 121 -9.87 4.80 6.89
CA VAL A 121 -11.23 4.24 6.93
C VAL A 121 -12.22 5.36 7.24
N ILE A 122 -13.18 5.62 6.33
CA ILE A 122 -14.08 6.77 6.41
C ILE A 122 -15.50 6.34 6.83
N SER A 123 -15.99 6.92 7.94
CA SER A 123 -17.40 7.08 8.33
C SER A 123 -18.30 5.85 8.34
N MET A 124 -17.75 4.66 8.46
CA MET A 124 -18.53 3.46 8.71
C MET A 124 -17.72 2.55 9.59
N PRO A 125 -17.97 2.53 10.90
CA PRO A 125 -17.21 1.69 11.81
C PRO A 125 -17.32 0.23 11.37
N PRO A 126 -16.19 -0.44 11.16
CA PRO A 126 -16.15 -1.88 10.99
C PRO A 126 -16.70 -2.59 12.22
N THR A 127 -17.12 -3.83 12.09
CA THR A 127 -17.31 -4.70 13.25
C THR A 127 -15.97 -4.96 13.93
N ASP A 128 -15.97 -5.41 15.18
CA ASP A 128 -14.73 -5.72 15.91
C ASP A 128 -13.89 -6.75 15.13
N GLU A 129 -14.52 -7.78 14.55
CA GLU A 129 -13.85 -8.79 13.73
C GLU A 129 -13.22 -8.20 12.45
N GLU A 130 -13.93 -7.30 11.77
CA GLU A 130 -13.43 -6.61 10.58
C GLU A 130 -12.25 -5.69 10.94
N PHE A 131 -12.31 -5.02 12.09
CA PHE A 131 -11.24 -4.12 12.52
C PHE A 131 -9.98 -4.89 12.94
N GLU A 132 -10.13 -5.95 13.73
CA GLU A 132 -9.04 -6.89 14.04
C GLU A 132 -8.38 -7.42 12.79
N SER A 133 -9.20 -7.74 11.79
CA SER A 133 -8.75 -8.14 10.49
C SER A 133 -7.87 -7.07 9.83
N LEU A 134 -8.25 -5.79 9.85
CA LEU A 134 -7.44 -4.69 9.33
C LEU A 134 -6.15 -4.49 10.14
N LEU A 135 -6.21 -4.56 11.47
CA LEU A 135 -5.03 -4.44 12.34
C LEU A 135 -3.99 -5.51 12.03
N SER A 136 -4.42 -6.72 11.66
CA SER A 136 -3.54 -7.82 11.29
C SER A 136 -2.72 -7.58 10.01
N LEU A 137 -3.02 -6.52 9.24
CA LEU A 137 -2.19 -6.08 8.12
C LEU A 137 -0.83 -5.54 8.60
N GLY A 138 -0.74 -5.07 9.86
CA GLY A 138 0.49 -4.50 10.42
C GLY A 138 0.89 -3.16 9.80
N ILE A 139 -0.05 -2.43 9.19
CA ILE A 139 0.14 -1.10 8.62
C ILE A 139 -0.58 -0.04 9.46
N PRO A 140 -0.14 1.25 9.43
CA PRO A 140 -0.83 2.34 10.09
C PRO A 140 -2.29 2.48 9.59
N ILE A 141 -3.22 2.68 10.52
CA ILE A 141 -4.64 2.91 10.22
C ILE A 141 -5.07 4.24 10.81
N THR A 142 -5.78 5.04 10.02
CA THR A 142 -6.45 6.27 10.46
C THR A 142 -7.94 6.14 10.21
N THR A 143 -8.76 6.46 11.21
CA THR A 143 -10.22 6.51 11.06
C THR A 143 -10.70 7.94 10.93
N ILE A 144 -11.72 8.16 10.09
CA ILE A 144 -12.38 9.47 9.93
C ILE A 144 -13.87 9.31 10.16
N GLY A 145 -14.43 10.13 11.07
CA GLY A 145 -15.85 10.13 11.44
C GLY A 145 -16.24 9.13 12.53
N PHE A 146 -15.28 8.41 13.09
CA PHE A 146 -15.46 7.59 14.30
C PHE A 146 -14.13 7.41 15.02
N ILE A 147 -14.19 7.12 16.32
CA ILE A 147 -13.03 6.89 17.16
C ILE A 147 -12.88 5.38 17.40
N HIS A 148 -11.65 4.88 17.26
CA HIS A 148 -11.30 3.50 17.60
C HIS A 148 -9.99 3.47 18.39
N GLU A 149 -9.95 2.68 19.48
CA GLU A 149 -8.74 2.50 20.26
C GLU A 149 -7.64 1.79 19.43
N GLY A 150 -6.40 2.21 19.62
CA GLY A 150 -5.24 1.61 18.94
C GLY A 150 -4.91 2.17 17.55
N CYS A 151 -5.66 3.16 17.06
CA CYS A 151 -5.33 3.86 15.82
C CYS A 151 -5.51 5.38 15.92
N THR A 152 -4.97 6.12 14.96
CA THR A 152 -5.22 7.55 14.82
C THR A 152 -6.67 7.77 14.38
N SER A 153 -7.39 8.71 15.03
CA SER A 153 -8.78 9.03 14.71
C SER A 153 -8.97 10.52 14.50
N VAL A 154 -9.73 10.86 13.45
CA VAL A 154 -10.19 12.23 13.17
C VAL A 154 -11.71 12.21 13.23
N ALA A 155 -12.29 12.84 14.25
CA ALA A 155 -13.72 12.90 14.45
C ALA A 155 -14.13 14.28 14.96
N ILE A 156 -15.39 14.66 14.71
CA ILE A 156 -16.03 15.84 15.32
C ILE A 156 -16.89 15.38 16.50
N ASP A 157 -17.15 16.30 17.43
CA ASP A 157 -18.13 16.07 18.50
C ASP A 157 -19.55 16.33 17.97
N ASP A 158 -20.16 15.27 17.40
CA ASP A 158 -21.51 15.34 16.83
C ASP A 158 -22.57 15.68 17.91
N VAL A 159 -22.35 15.28 19.18
CA VAL A 159 -23.26 15.58 20.28
C VAL A 159 -23.22 17.07 20.61
N MET A 160 -22.03 17.65 20.68
CA MET A 160 -21.86 19.09 20.87
C MET A 160 -22.41 19.85 19.67
N GLY A 161 -22.11 19.41 18.44
CA GLY A 161 -22.65 19.99 17.22
C GLY A 161 -24.19 20.01 17.20
N GLY A 162 -24.82 18.90 17.58
CA GLY A 162 -26.28 18.82 17.70
C GLY A 162 -26.85 19.77 18.77
N ARG A 163 -26.18 19.92 19.92
CA ARG A 163 -26.60 20.86 20.97
C ARG A 163 -26.49 22.32 20.59
N VAL A 164 -25.53 22.67 19.73
CA VAL A 164 -25.35 24.06 19.25
C VAL A 164 -26.38 24.40 18.16
N ALA A 165 -26.87 23.39 17.43
CA ALA A 165 -27.83 23.57 16.34
C ALA A 165 -29.31 23.64 16.80
N THR A 166 -29.59 23.29 18.05
CA THR A 166 -30.96 23.33 18.67
C THR A 166 -31.09 24.46 19.66
#